data_093e7bde64e1b1a1ca80d605cb821c38
#
_entry.id   093e7bde64e1b1a1ca80d605cb821c38
#
_cell.length_a   1.000
_cell.length_b   1.000
_cell.length_c   1.000
_cell.angle_alpha   90.00
_cell.angle_beta   90.00
_cell.angle_gamma   90.00
#
_symmetry.space_group_name_H-M   'P 1'
#
loop_
_entity.id
_entity.type
_entity.pdbx_description
1 polymer ?
#
loop_
_entity_poly.entity_id
_entity_poly.type
_entity_poly.pdbx_seq_one_letter_code
_entity_poly.pdbx_strand_id
1 'polypeptide(L)'
;WMRKVGIMSMQRIANYGSFLQAYALKQLIEEVGCNVEFVDYHVGAPVIVENADSKNKVVRKIEKGLETFRYRAPLAHKLSFIRYKQSFAQKYMPLLGIADEMNYNPTVDCLVIGSDEVFNCIQKNSNVGYSPELFGKNNHAKKLITYAASFGNTTLEKLEKYKKANEVGALLKKFDAISVRDANSGTIVEQLTGKEPVYNLDPVLTYDYMNCCDKIPQVQTNEKYLILYAYAGRISNDEADWIAAYAKKKNLKVYAIGGIQKCADRFVDCSPFEVL
;
A
#
# COMPACT_ATOMS: atom_id res chain seq x y z
N TRP A 1 -17.57 27.35 4.83
CA TRP A 1 -17.73 25.89 5.00
C TRP A 1 -16.48 25.20 4.46
N MET A 2 -15.82 24.46 5.33
CA MET A 2 -14.64 23.65 4.94
C MET A 2 -15.12 22.52 4.02
N ARG A 3 -14.48 22.32 2.87
CA ARG A 3 -14.83 21.24 1.93
C ARG A 3 -14.46 19.89 2.53
N LYS A 4 -15.33 18.91 2.38
CA LYS A 4 -15.10 17.55 2.85
C LYS A 4 -14.58 16.69 1.72
N VAL A 5 -13.39 16.10 1.92
CA VAL A 5 -12.71 15.26 0.92
C VAL A 5 -12.59 13.83 1.44
N GLY A 6 -13.03 12.87 0.64
CA GLY A 6 -12.79 11.45 0.88
C GLY A 6 -11.53 11.00 0.18
N ILE A 7 -10.70 10.22 0.86
CA ILE A 7 -9.57 9.49 0.25
C ILE A 7 -9.91 8.01 0.18
N MET A 8 -9.88 7.42 -1.01
CA MET A 8 -9.99 6.00 -1.22
C MET A 8 -8.67 5.47 -1.79
N SER A 9 -7.98 4.65 -1.02
CA SER A 9 -6.64 4.14 -1.35
C SER A 9 -6.44 2.72 -0.79
N MET A 10 -5.21 2.28 -0.69
CA MET A 10 -4.79 1.03 -0.06
C MET A 10 -4.57 1.18 1.47
N GLN A 11 -5.29 2.10 2.11
CA GLN A 11 -5.09 2.53 3.51
C GLN A 11 -5.20 1.41 4.54
N ARG A 12 -5.95 0.33 4.27
CA ARG A 12 -6.11 -0.80 5.22
C ARG A 12 -5.10 -1.91 5.05
N ILE A 13 -4.10 -1.74 4.17
CA ILE A 13 -3.03 -2.73 4.02
C ILE A 13 -1.99 -2.53 5.10
N ALA A 14 -1.63 -3.61 5.81
CA ALA A 14 -0.58 -3.61 6.82
C ALA A 14 0.81 -3.53 6.15
N ASN A 15 1.18 -2.32 5.72
CA ASN A 15 2.41 -1.99 5.02
C ASN A 15 2.80 -0.54 5.34
N TYR A 16 4.07 -0.29 5.59
CA TYR A 16 4.58 1.05 5.91
C TYR A 16 4.41 2.03 4.74
N GLY A 17 4.71 1.60 3.51
CA GLY A 17 4.56 2.43 2.32
C GLY A 17 3.10 2.84 2.09
N SER A 18 2.17 1.89 2.18
CA SER A 18 0.73 2.18 2.04
C SER A 18 0.21 3.10 3.15
N PHE A 19 0.74 2.98 4.37
CA PHE A 19 0.41 3.90 5.46
C PHE A 19 0.97 5.30 5.21
N LEU A 20 2.26 5.41 4.90
CA LEU A 20 2.93 6.70 4.75
C LEU A 20 2.40 7.51 3.57
N GLN A 21 2.10 6.86 2.42
CA GLN A 21 1.48 7.56 1.29
C GLN A 21 0.07 8.05 1.64
N ALA A 22 -0.73 7.26 2.37
CA ALA A 22 -2.06 7.68 2.80
C ALA A 22 -2.00 8.85 3.80
N TYR A 23 -1.06 8.79 4.75
CA TYR A 23 -0.80 9.87 5.69
C TYR A 23 -0.39 11.15 4.97
N ALA A 24 0.61 11.07 4.08
CA ALA A 24 1.10 12.22 3.33
C ALA A 24 0.01 12.87 2.47
N LEU A 25 -0.79 12.07 1.74
CA LEU A 25 -1.88 12.59 0.93
C LEU A 25 -2.95 13.29 1.81
N LYS A 26 -3.27 12.70 2.95
CA LYS A 26 -4.18 13.33 3.91
C LYS A 26 -3.66 14.68 4.36
N GLN A 27 -2.39 14.77 4.76
CA GLN A 27 -1.79 16.03 5.22
C GLN A 27 -1.78 17.09 4.11
N LEU A 28 -1.38 16.73 2.89
CA LEU A 28 -1.38 17.66 1.74
C LEU A 28 -2.78 18.23 1.45
N ILE A 29 -3.83 17.41 1.59
CA ILE A 29 -5.21 17.87 1.39
C ILE A 29 -5.69 18.74 2.57
N GLU A 30 -5.28 18.42 3.79
CA GLU A 30 -5.59 19.23 4.98
C GLU A 30 -4.88 20.60 4.95
N GLU A 31 -3.64 20.66 4.44
CA GLU A 31 -2.88 21.90 4.25
C GLU A 31 -3.56 22.89 3.28
N VAL A 32 -4.33 22.40 2.31
CA VAL A 32 -5.12 23.28 1.42
C VAL A 32 -6.50 23.65 2.01
N GLY A 33 -6.73 23.39 3.30
CA GLY A 33 -7.91 23.82 4.04
C GLY A 33 -9.13 22.93 3.87
N CYS A 34 -8.97 21.66 3.57
CA CYS A 34 -10.04 20.68 3.48
C CYS A 34 -10.12 19.81 4.73
N ASN A 35 -11.32 19.29 5.02
CA ASN A 35 -11.51 18.24 6.02
C ASN A 35 -11.45 16.87 5.32
N VAL A 36 -10.64 15.94 5.84
CA VAL A 36 -10.35 14.67 5.19
C VAL A 36 -10.86 13.49 5.99
N GLU A 37 -11.51 12.55 5.30
CA GLU A 37 -11.79 11.22 5.83
C GLU A 37 -11.39 10.13 4.83
N PHE A 38 -11.07 8.93 5.34
CA PHE A 38 -10.84 7.78 4.47
C PHE A 38 -12.15 7.08 4.12
N VAL A 39 -12.25 6.67 2.85
CA VAL A 39 -13.41 5.98 2.28
C VAL A 39 -13.00 4.55 1.98
N ASP A 40 -13.77 3.61 2.46
CA ASP A 40 -13.54 2.19 2.20
C ASP A 40 -14.25 1.73 0.93
N TYR A 41 -13.74 0.66 0.34
CA TYR A 41 -14.30 -0.01 -0.82
C TYR A 41 -14.55 -1.48 -0.54
N HIS A 42 -15.49 -2.08 -1.26
CA HIS A 42 -15.76 -3.52 -1.17
C HIS A 42 -14.72 -4.30 -1.96
N VAL A 43 -13.95 -5.12 -1.26
CA VAL A 43 -12.93 -5.97 -1.87
C VAL A 43 -13.60 -7.08 -2.66
N GLY A 44 -13.45 -7.07 -3.98
CA GLY A 44 -13.92 -8.12 -4.86
C GLY A 44 -12.90 -9.25 -5.05
N ALA A 45 -13.31 -10.29 -5.76
CA ALA A 45 -12.42 -11.39 -6.10
C ALA A 45 -11.28 -10.90 -7.03
N PRO A 46 -10.06 -11.45 -6.89
CA PRO A 46 -9.00 -11.20 -7.86
C PRO A 46 -9.42 -11.59 -9.28
N VAL A 47 -9.02 -10.79 -10.26
CA VAL A 47 -9.28 -11.10 -11.69
C VAL A 47 -8.51 -12.35 -12.13
N ILE A 48 -7.30 -12.54 -11.60
CA ILE A 48 -6.51 -13.74 -11.84
C ILE A 48 -6.84 -14.75 -10.73
N VAL A 49 -7.62 -15.76 -11.08
CA VAL A 49 -7.88 -16.92 -10.22
C VAL A 49 -6.89 -18.02 -10.63
N GLU A 50 -5.91 -18.30 -9.81
CA GLU A 50 -5.11 -19.51 -9.98
C GLU A 50 -5.98 -20.72 -9.57
N ASN A 51 -5.89 -21.84 -10.31
CA ASN A 51 -6.72 -23.05 -10.10
C ASN A 51 -6.67 -23.66 -8.68
N ALA A 52 -5.91 -23.06 -7.77
CA ALA A 52 -5.84 -23.42 -6.34
C ALA A 52 -6.89 -22.70 -5.47
N ASP A 53 -7.74 -21.84 -6.05
CA ASP A 53 -8.54 -20.85 -5.31
C ASP A 53 -9.90 -21.36 -4.79
N SER A 54 -10.19 -22.66 -4.86
CA SER A 54 -11.34 -23.27 -4.16
C SER A 54 -11.12 -23.40 -2.63
N LYS A 55 -9.95 -23.01 -2.13
CA LYS A 55 -9.60 -23.14 -0.71
C LYS A 55 -10.26 -22.06 0.15
N ASN A 56 -10.89 -22.51 1.23
CA ASN A 56 -11.54 -21.68 2.24
C ASN A 56 -10.55 -20.62 2.81
N LYS A 57 -11.02 -19.38 3.13
CA LYS A 57 -10.21 -18.30 3.74
C LYS A 57 -9.39 -18.75 4.95
N VAL A 58 -9.92 -19.69 5.74
CA VAL A 58 -9.24 -20.28 6.91
C VAL A 58 -8.00 -21.09 6.48
N VAL A 59 -8.15 -21.93 5.44
CA VAL A 59 -7.06 -22.76 4.91
C VAL A 59 -5.94 -21.88 4.38
N ARG A 60 -6.25 -20.79 3.66
CA ARG A 60 -5.25 -19.81 3.18
C ARG A 60 -4.51 -19.11 4.33
N LYS A 61 -5.23 -18.78 5.42
CA LYS A 61 -4.61 -18.16 6.60
C LYS A 61 -3.62 -19.12 7.28
N ILE A 62 -3.98 -20.41 7.33
CA ILE A 62 -3.12 -21.49 7.84
C ILE A 62 -1.91 -21.70 6.93
N GLU A 63 -2.10 -21.74 5.60
CA GLU A 63 -1.00 -21.89 4.63
C GLU A 63 0.00 -20.72 4.71
N LYS A 64 -0.47 -19.46 4.76
CA LYS A 64 0.42 -18.28 4.96
C LYS A 64 1.16 -18.34 6.30
N GLY A 65 0.51 -18.82 7.36
CA GLY A 65 1.17 -19.09 8.63
C GLY A 65 2.27 -20.14 8.49
N LEU A 66 1.96 -21.26 7.84
CA LEU A 66 2.92 -22.34 7.58
C LEU A 66 4.09 -21.89 6.70
N GLU A 67 3.87 -21.05 5.68
CA GLU A 67 4.93 -20.46 4.87
C GLU A 67 5.89 -19.62 5.72
N THR A 68 5.35 -18.80 6.63
CA THR A 68 6.16 -18.02 7.57
C THR A 68 7.02 -18.95 8.45
N PHE A 69 6.45 -20.06 8.93
CA PHE A 69 7.19 -21.02 9.74
C PHE A 69 8.21 -21.85 8.94
N ARG A 70 7.97 -22.10 7.65
CA ARG A 70 8.91 -22.78 6.74
C ARG A 70 10.09 -21.88 6.33
N TYR A 71 9.91 -20.56 6.37
CA TYR A 71 10.99 -19.64 6.02
C TYR A 71 12.16 -19.77 6.99
N ARG A 72 13.40 -19.77 6.47
CA ARG A 72 14.63 -19.88 7.27
C ARG A 72 14.92 -18.56 8.00
N ALA A 73 14.37 -18.39 9.18
CA ALA A 73 14.65 -17.29 10.10
C ALA A 73 14.50 -17.78 11.55
N PRO A 74 15.13 -17.13 12.53
CA PRO A 74 14.97 -17.45 13.95
C PRO A 74 13.49 -17.42 14.38
N LEU A 75 13.11 -18.35 15.27
CA LEU A 75 11.72 -18.46 15.73
C LEU A 75 11.22 -17.16 16.39
N ALA A 76 12.08 -16.49 17.15
CA ALA A 76 11.76 -15.20 17.78
C ALA A 76 11.35 -14.14 16.72
N HIS A 77 12.05 -14.08 15.58
CA HIS A 77 11.73 -13.15 14.50
C HIS A 77 10.36 -13.48 13.87
N LYS A 78 10.07 -14.77 13.68
CA LYS A 78 8.78 -15.24 13.16
C LYS A 78 7.62 -14.83 14.07
N LEU A 79 7.77 -15.02 15.37
CA LEU A 79 6.75 -14.65 16.36
C LEU A 79 6.56 -13.13 16.40
N SER A 80 7.64 -12.36 16.37
CA SER A 80 7.57 -10.89 16.31
C SER A 80 6.89 -10.41 15.03
N PHE A 81 7.20 -11.00 13.88
CA PHE A 81 6.56 -10.68 12.60
C PHE A 81 5.06 -11.00 12.59
N ILE A 82 4.66 -12.15 13.14
CA ILE A 82 3.24 -12.52 13.24
C ILE A 82 2.50 -11.50 14.12
N ARG A 83 3.09 -11.14 15.27
CA ARG A 83 2.53 -10.12 16.18
C ARG A 83 2.40 -8.77 15.47
N TYR A 84 3.45 -8.32 14.79
CA TYR A 84 3.44 -7.10 13.97
C TYR A 84 2.27 -7.10 12.99
N LYS A 85 2.11 -8.18 12.19
CA LYS A 85 1.01 -8.28 11.21
C LYS A 85 -0.38 -8.27 11.84
N GLN A 86 -0.53 -8.90 12.99
CA GLN A 86 -1.83 -8.97 13.69
C GLN A 86 -2.20 -7.65 14.36
N SER A 87 -1.23 -6.92 14.89
CA SER A 87 -1.46 -5.69 15.65
C SER A 87 -1.38 -4.41 14.80
N PHE A 88 -0.93 -4.49 13.54
CA PHE A 88 -0.67 -3.31 12.70
C PHE A 88 -1.91 -2.42 12.57
N ALA A 89 -3.04 -2.99 12.21
CA ALA A 89 -4.28 -2.24 12.03
C ALA A 89 -4.70 -1.53 13.32
N GLN A 90 -4.75 -2.28 14.42
CA GLN A 90 -5.16 -1.74 15.74
C GLN A 90 -4.22 -0.64 16.26
N LYS A 91 -2.90 -0.78 16.00
CA LYS A 91 -1.90 0.19 16.48
C LYS A 91 -1.82 1.45 15.63
N TYR A 92 -1.89 1.30 14.29
CA TYR A 92 -1.48 2.37 13.38
C TYR A 92 -2.61 2.98 12.56
N MET A 93 -3.70 2.24 12.23
CA MET A 93 -4.81 2.82 11.49
C MET A 93 -5.48 4.01 12.21
N PRO A 94 -5.61 4.03 13.55
CA PRO A 94 -6.12 5.21 14.25
C PRO A 94 -5.30 6.48 14.03
N LEU A 95 -3.99 6.38 13.73
CA LEU A 95 -3.13 7.52 13.42
C LEU A 95 -3.51 8.21 12.09
N LEU A 96 -4.19 7.49 11.20
CA LEU A 96 -4.81 8.04 9.98
C LEU A 96 -6.23 8.57 10.23
N GLY A 97 -6.81 8.30 11.40
CA GLY A 97 -8.22 8.56 11.69
C GLY A 97 -9.14 7.46 11.16
N ILE A 98 -8.62 6.26 10.93
CA ILE A 98 -9.38 5.09 10.44
C ILE A 98 -9.82 4.27 11.65
N ALA A 99 -11.13 4.06 11.79
CA ALA A 99 -11.73 3.18 12.79
C ALA A 99 -11.81 1.72 12.30
N ASP A 100 -12.19 0.81 13.22
CA ASP A 100 -12.42 -0.60 12.87
C ASP A 100 -13.65 -0.76 11.97
N GLU A 101 -14.67 0.09 12.16
CA GLU A 101 -15.86 0.12 11.32
C GLU A 101 -15.50 0.63 9.91
N MET A 102 -16.12 -0.01 8.91
CA MET A 102 -15.92 0.35 7.51
C MET A 102 -16.73 1.62 7.17
N ASN A 103 -16.10 2.57 6.50
CA ASN A 103 -16.69 3.83 6.05
C ASN A 103 -17.02 3.76 4.56
N TYR A 104 -18.11 3.08 4.21
CA TYR A 104 -18.56 2.98 2.83
C TYR A 104 -19.44 4.18 2.43
N ASN A 105 -19.14 4.76 1.26
CA ASN A 105 -19.96 5.81 0.63
C ASN A 105 -20.36 6.99 1.54
N PRO A 106 -19.44 7.61 2.30
CA PRO A 106 -19.75 8.79 3.08
C PRO A 106 -20.12 9.97 2.15
N THR A 107 -20.85 10.95 2.69
CA THR A 107 -21.14 12.18 1.95
C THR A 107 -19.92 13.08 1.94
N VAL A 108 -19.27 13.21 0.79
CA VAL A 108 -18.09 14.05 0.56
C VAL A 108 -18.30 14.96 -0.66
N ASP A 109 -17.62 16.12 -0.67
CA ASP A 109 -17.68 17.04 -1.81
C ASP A 109 -16.78 16.55 -2.94
N CYS A 110 -15.64 15.95 -2.60
CA CYS A 110 -14.68 15.38 -3.55
C CYS A 110 -14.22 14.00 -3.07
N LEU A 111 -14.20 13.02 -3.98
CA LEU A 111 -13.53 11.75 -3.76
C LEU A 111 -12.21 11.74 -4.51
N VAL A 112 -11.11 11.54 -3.78
CA VAL A 112 -9.76 11.37 -4.31
C VAL A 112 -9.40 9.89 -4.24
N ILE A 113 -9.18 9.26 -5.39
CA ILE A 113 -8.74 7.88 -5.48
C ILE A 113 -7.23 7.86 -5.72
N GLY A 114 -6.50 7.21 -4.84
CA GLY A 114 -5.05 7.18 -4.83
C GLY A 114 -4.47 7.63 -3.48
N SER A 115 -3.18 7.74 -3.36
CA SER A 115 -2.17 7.25 -4.32
C SER A 115 -2.09 5.71 -4.30
N ASP A 116 -0.92 5.15 -4.54
CA ASP A 116 -0.63 3.71 -4.54
C ASP A 116 -1.15 2.98 -5.80
N GLU A 117 -1.02 1.66 -5.82
CA GLU A 117 -1.45 0.79 -6.93
C GLU A 117 -2.97 0.54 -6.94
N VAL A 118 -3.77 1.58 -6.72
CA VAL A 118 -5.24 1.50 -6.65
C VAL A 118 -5.88 0.97 -7.94
N PHE A 119 -5.23 1.17 -9.08
CA PHE A 119 -5.68 0.70 -10.39
C PHE A 119 -5.11 -0.65 -10.81
N ASN A 120 -4.41 -1.35 -9.90
CA ASN A 120 -3.84 -2.66 -10.22
C ASN A 120 -4.94 -3.73 -10.31
N CYS A 121 -5.38 -4.04 -11.54
CA CYS A 121 -6.44 -5.00 -11.82
C CYS A 121 -5.98 -6.47 -11.69
N ILE A 122 -4.68 -6.74 -11.72
CA ILE A 122 -4.14 -8.10 -11.73
C ILE A 122 -3.54 -8.53 -10.40
N GLN A 123 -3.95 -7.88 -9.33
CA GLN A 123 -3.56 -8.23 -7.97
C GLN A 123 -3.97 -9.66 -7.62
N LYS A 124 -2.99 -10.47 -7.22
CA LYS A 124 -3.24 -11.82 -6.72
C LYS A 124 -3.60 -11.84 -5.23
N ASN A 125 -3.35 -10.73 -4.52
CA ASN A 125 -3.63 -10.62 -3.09
C ASN A 125 -5.14 -10.48 -2.87
N SER A 126 -5.76 -11.50 -2.30
CA SER A 126 -7.21 -11.52 -2.01
C SER A 126 -7.68 -10.47 -0.99
N ASN A 127 -6.75 -9.85 -0.25
CA ASN A 127 -7.10 -8.74 0.66
C ASN A 127 -7.25 -7.41 -0.09
N VAL A 128 -6.77 -7.33 -1.32
CA VAL A 128 -6.90 -6.17 -2.22
C VAL A 128 -7.91 -6.50 -3.32
N GLY A 129 -7.74 -7.64 -4.00
CA GLY A 129 -8.61 -8.11 -5.06
C GLY A 129 -8.77 -7.12 -6.21
N TYR A 130 -9.92 -7.18 -6.88
CA TYR A 130 -10.36 -6.21 -7.86
C TYR A 130 -11.66 -5.54 -7.40
N SER A 131 -11.68 -4.24 -7.33
CA SER A 131 -12.90 -3.49 -7.02
C SER A 131 -13.13 -2.37 -8.02
N PRO A 132 -14.28 -2.36 -8.72
CA PRO A 132 -14.66 -1.24 -9.58
C PRO A 132 -14.86 0.07 -8.82
N GLU A 133 -15.02 0.03 -7.49
CA GLU A 133 -15.15 1.21 -6.65
C GLU A 133 -13.85 2.01 -6.61
N LEU A 134 -12.68 1.34 -6.73
CA LEU A 134 -11.39 2.00 -6.93
C LEU A 134 -11.28 2.74 -8.28
N PHE A 135 -12.23 2.53 -9.19
CA PHE A 135 -12.41 3.29 -10.43
C PHE A 135 -13.63 4.23 -10.36
N GLY A 136 -14.07 4.58 -9.15
CA GLY A 136 -15.17 5.52 -8.92
C GLY A 136 -16.57 4.97 -9.16
N LYS A 137 -16.75 3.65 -9.32
CA LYS A 137 -18.09 3.05 -9.42
C LYS A 137 -18.87 3.30 -8.11
N ASN A 138 -20.15 3.62 -8.23
CA ASN A 138 -21.06 3.92 -7.11
C ASN A 138 -20.64 5.13 -6.26
N ASN A 139 -19.76 6.00 -6.74
CA ASN A 139 -19.39 7.23 -6.07
C ASN A 139 -20.54 8.24 -6.14
N HIS A 140 -20.74 8.97 -5.04
CA HIS A 140 -21.77 10.02 -4.89
C HIS A 140 -21.17 11.43 -4.63
N ALA A 141 -19.84 11.57 -4.66
CA ALA A 141 -19.19 12.87 -4.51
C ALA A 141 -19.49 13.79 -5.72
N LYS A 142 -19.50 15.10 -5.49
CA LYS A 142 -19.70 16.11 -6.56
C LYS A 142 -18.52 16.13 -7.53
N LYS A 143 -17.32 15.78 -7.05
CA LYS A 143 -16.07 15.68 -7.82
C LYS A 143 -15.42 14.34 -7.58
N LEU A 144 -14.91 13.75 -8.66
CA LEU A 144 -14.17 12.48 -8.65
C LEU A 144 -12.83 12.70 -9.34
N ILE A 145 -11.76 12.59 -8.59
CA ILE A 145 -10.39 12.77 -9.11
C ILE A 145 -9.46 11.66 -8.65
N THR A 146 -8.29 11.55 -9.27
CA THR A 146 -7.20 10.74 -8.74
C THR A 146 -6.01 11.59 -8.33
N TYR A 147 -5.20 11.07 -7.41
CA TYR A 147 -3.90 11.63 -7.11
C TYR A 147 -2.83 10.55 -7.17
N ALA A 148 -1.90 10.70 -8.11
CA ALA A 148 -0.74 9.80 -8.29
C ALA A 148 -1.12 8.30 -8.27
N ALA A 149 -2.24 7.96 -8.89
CA ALA A 149 -2.73 6.59 -8.98
C ALA A 149 -1.86 5.74 -9.89
N SER A 150 -1.73 4.44 -9.60
CA SER A 150 -0.92 3.54 -10.40
C SER A 150 -1.66 2.26 -10.77
N PHE A 151 -1.41 1.79 -11.99
CA PHE A 151 -1.81 0.46 -12.44
C PHE A 151 -0.83 -0.64 -11.99
N GLY A 152 0.29 -0.27 -11.33
CA GLY A 152 1.31 -1.21 -10.89
C GLY A 152 1.83 -2.05 -12.06
N ASN A 153 1.73 -3.36 -11.93
CA ASN A 153 2.15 -4.32 -12.96
C ASN A 153 1.03 -4.70 -13.95
N THR A 154 -0.13 -4.04 -13.92
CA THR A 154 -1.17 -4.15 -14.93
C THR A 154 -0.74 -3.41 -16.19
N THR A 155 -0.85 -4.07 -17.37
CA THR A 155 -0.64 -3.48 -18.68
C THR A 155 -1.94 -3.47 -19.49
N LEU A 156 -2.01 -2.70 -20.57
CA LEU A 156 -3.18 -2.71 -21.45
C LEU A 156 -3.44 -4.12 -22.00
N GLU A 157 -2.40 -4.82 -22.45
CA GLU A 157 -2.49 -6.21 -22.93
C GLU A 157 -3.15 -7.13 -21.89
N LYS A 158 -2.78 -6.98 -20.60
CA LYS A 158 -3.39 -7.75 -19.51
C LYS A 158 -4.86 -7.36 -19.28
N LEU A 159 -5.20 -6.07 -19.36
CA LEU A 159 -6.59 -5.61 -19.29
C LEU A 159 -7.44 -6.22 -20.41
N GLU A 160 -6.93 -6.27 -21.62
CA GLU A 160 -7.58 -6.90 -22.76
C GLU A 160 -7.72 -8.41 -22.58
N LYS A 161 -6.62 -9.09 -22.22
CA LYS A 161 -6.60 -10.53 -21.94
C LYS A 161 -7.65 -10.95 -20.92
N TYR A 162 -7.82 -10.19 -19.87
CA TYR A 162 -8.79 -10.46 -18.82
C TYR A 162 -10.14 -9.76 -19.02
N LYS A 163 -10.38 -9.18 -20.20
CA LYS A 163 -11.65 -8.52 -20.60
C LYS A 163 -12.06 -7.38 -19.65
N LYS A 164 -11.07 -6.65 -19.11
CA LYS A 164 -11.29 -5.52 -18.20
C LYS A 164 -11.13 -4.15 -18.85
N ALA A 165 -10.51 -4.06 -20.04
CA ALA A 165 -10.21 -2.79 -20.70
C ALA A 165 -11.47 -1.91 -20.92
N ASN A 166 -12.58 -2.48 -21.40
CA ASN A 166 -13.80 -1.73 -21.64
C ASN A 166 -14.45 -1.22 -20.35
N GLU A 167 -14.52 -2.06 -19.30
CA GLU A 167 -15.08 -1.68 -18.00
C GLU A 167 -14.24 -0.55 -17.37
N VAL A 168 -12.92 -0.74 -17.30
CA VAL A 168 -11.98 0.23 -16.73
C VAL A 168 -12.02 1.54 -17.53
N GLY A 169 -11.97 1.49 -18.85
CA GLY A 169 -12.04 2.68 -19.71
C GLY A 169 -13.34 3.47 -19.54
N ALA A 170 -14.48 2.77 -19.42
CA ALA A 170 -15.76 3.43 -19.18
C ALA A 170 -15.82 4.11 -17.79
N LEU A 171 -15.18 3.53 -16.77
CA LEU A 171 -15.11 4.12 -15.44
C LEU A 171 -14.14 5.31 -15.40
N LEU A 172 -12.94 5.18 -15.99
CA LEU A 172 -11.95 6.25 -16.05
C LEU A 172 -12.50 7.52 -16.75
N LYS A 173 -13.31 7.37 -17.78
CA LYS A 173 -13.93 8.52 -18.48
C LYS A 173 -14.86 9.36 -17.58
N LYS A 174 -15.29 8.84 -16.44
CA LYS A 174 -16.15 9.55 -15.46
C LYS A 174 -15.38 10.46 -14.52
N PHE A 175 -14.06 10.35 -14.46
CA PHE A 175 -13.25 11.21 -13.61
C PHE A 175 -13.22 12.65 -14.13
N ASP A 176 -13.36 13.61 -13.24
CA ASP A 176 -13.20 15.04 -13.54
C ASP A 176 -11.73 15.36 -13.86
N ALA A 177 -10.78 14.71 -13.16
CA ALA A 177 -9.35 14.80 -13.44
C ALA A 177 -8.66 13.50 -13.04
N ILE A 178 -7.66 13.09 -13.84
CA ILE A 178 -6.86 11.90 -13.57
C ILE A 178 -5.40 12.30 -13.46
N SER A 179 -4.77 11.94 -12.33
CA SER A 179 -3.33 12.00 -12.23
C SER A 179 -2.76 10.62 -11.87
N VAL A 180 -1.58 10.34 -12.41
CA VAL A 180 -0.85 9.09 -12.26
C VAL A 180 0.59 9.37 -11.84
N ARG A 181 1.30 8.35 -11.32
CA ARG A 181 2.70 8.50 -10.87
C ARG A 181 3.73 7.83 -11.79
N ASP A 182 3.30 7.06 -12.79
CA ASP A 182 4.20 6.30 -13.65
C ASP A 182 3.74 6.28 -15.10
N ALA A 183 4.71 6.08 -16.02
CA ALA A 183 4.48 6.12 -17.46
C ALA A 183 3.54 5.00 -17.97
N ASN A 184 3.62 3.78 -17.38
CA ASN A 184 2.71 2.70 -17.75
C ASN A 184 1.26 3.08 -17.46
N SER A 185 1.00 3.67 -16.30
CA SER A 185 -0.34 4.13 -15.92
C SER A 185 -0.82 5.26 -16.83
N GLY A 186 0.06 6.19 -17.18
CA GLY A 186 -0.27 7.25 -18.14
C GLY A 186 -0.67 6.71 -19.50
N THR A 187 0.11 5.80 -20.06
CA THR A 187 -0.21 5.13 -21.35
C THR A 187 -1.55 4.43 -21.31
N ILE A 188 -1.86 3.71 -20.23
CA ILE A 188 -3.16 3.01 -20.09
C ILE A 188 -4.32 4.01 -20.07
N VAL A 189 -4.20 5.08 -19.25
CA VAL A 189 -5.24 6.11 -19.18
C VAL A 189 -5.47 6.76 -20.52
N GLU A 190 -4.41 7.18 -21.21
CA GLU A 190 -4.50 7.81 -22.52
C GLU A 190 -5.19 6.89 -23.56
N GLN A 191 -4.77 5.63 -23.65
CA GLN A 191 -5.33 4.67 -24.59
C GLN A 191 -6.80 4.32 -24.31
N LEU A 192 -7.19 4.23 -23.03
CA LEU A 192 -8.57 3.89 -22.65
C LEU A 192 -9.53 5.09 -22.67
N THR A 193 -9.02 6.30 -22.48
CA THR A 193 -9.88 7.48 -22.35
C THR A 193 -9.77 8.46 -23.51
N GLY A 194 -8.65 8.45 -24.23
CA GLY A 194 -8.28 9.47 -25.20
C GLY A 194 -7.82 10.79 -24.58
N LYS A 195 -7.54 10.82 -23.28
CA LYS A 195 -7.09 12.02 -22.53
C LYS A 195 -5.76 11.75 -21.89
N GLU A 196 -4.83 12.69 -22.02
CA GLU A 196 -3.56 12.66 -21.31
C GLU A 196 -3.78 12.93 -19.81
N PRO A 197 -3.29 12.07 -18.91
CA PRO A 197 -3.37 12.32 -17.49
C PRO A 197 -2.29 13.31 -17.03
N VAL A 198 -2.49 13.90 -15.85
CA VAL A 198 -1.44 14.67 -15.16
C VAL A 198 -0.48 13.71 -14.46
N TYR A 199 0.82 14.01 -14.49
CA TYR A 199 1.82 13.24 -13.74
C TYR A 199 2.14 13.95 -12.43
N ASN A 200 1.92 13.24 -11.31
CA ASN A 200 2.28 13.71 -9.98
C ASN A 200 3.24 12.73 -9.31
N LEU A 201 4.10 13.25 -8.45
CA LEU A 201 4.91 12.41 -7.57
C LEU A 201 4.02 11.72 -6.54
N ASP A 202 4.48 10.57 -6.05
CA ASP A 202 3.88 9.94 -4.89
C ASP A 202 3.83 10.91 -3.71
N PRO A 203 2.74 10.97 -2.91
CA PRO A 203 2.65 11.87 -1.77
C PRO A 203 3.82 11.77 -0.79
N VAL A 204 4.42 10.59 -0.65
CA VAL A 204 5.60 10.37 0.20
C VAL A 204 6.80 11.23 -0.22
N LEU A 205 6.91 11.56 -1.51
CA LEU A 205 7.98 12.40 -2.06
C LEU A 205 7.60 13.89 -2.06
N THR A 206 6.35 14.23 -1.83
CA THR A 206 5.84 15.60 -1.92
C THR A 206 5.65 16.22 -0.54
N TYR A 207 5.21 15.42 0.44
CA TYR A 207 4.97 15.87 1.80
C TYR A 207 6.30 16.04 2.56
N ASP A 208 6.46 17.20 3.24
CA ASP A 208 7.60 17.43 4.12
C ASP A 208 7.33 16.83 5.51
N TYR A 209 7.95 15.68 5.78
CA TYR A 209 7.80 14.99 7.07
C TYR A 209 8.41 15.75 8.25
N MET A 210 9.21 16.79 8.02
CA MET A 210 9.65 17.70 9.08
C MET A 210 8.46 18.41 9.75
N ASN A 211 7.33 18.56 9.05
CA ASN A 211 6.09 19.09 9.62
C ASN A 211 5.46 18.19 10.69
N CYS A 212 5.93 16.94 10.81
CA CYS A 212 5.48 15.99 11.83
C CYS A 212 6.64 15.35 12.61
N CYS A 213 7.75 16.06 12.74
CA CYS A 213 8.94 15.56 13.44
C CYS A 213 8.67 15.19 14.92
N ASP A 214 7.63 15.78 15.54
CA ASP A 214 7.13 15.41 16.87
C ASP A 214 6.59 13.97 16.94
N LYS A 215 6.17 13.40 15.79
CA LYS A 215 5.69 12.02 15.68
C LYS A 215 6.78 11.03 15.32
N ILE A 216 7.96 11.52 14.88
CA ILE A 216 9.10 10.68 14.51
C ILE A 216 9.94 10.44 15.76
N PRO A 217 9.88 9.25 16.37
CA PRO A 217 10.64 8.99 17.60
C PRO A 217 12.12 8.91 17.28
N GLN A 218 12.94 9.46 18.16
CA GLN A 218 14.39 9.28 18.05
C GLN A 218 14.78 7.84 18.41
N VAL A 219 15.43 7.18 17.47
CA VAL A 219 15.98 5.83 17.72
C VAL A 219 17.18 5.94 18.64
N GLN A 220 17.00 5.51 19.87
CA GLN A 220 18.10 5.46 20.84
C GLN A 220 18.78 4.10 20.78
N THR A 221 19.91 4.02 20.11
CA THR A 221 20.75 2.83 20.10
C THR A 221 22.23 3.22 20.01
N ASN A 222 23.07 2.51 20.75
CA ASN A 222 24.52 2.60 20.65
C ASN A 222 25.10 1.61 19.62
N GLU A 223 24.26 0.76 19.04
CA GLU A 223 24.68 -0.21 18.04
C GLU A 223 24.76 0.44 16.66
N LYS A 224 25.82 0.12 15.93
CA LYS A 224 25.88 0.41 14.49
C LYS A 224 25.07 -0.64 13.76
N TYR A 225 24.16 -0.23 12.89
CA TYR A 225 23.26 -1.15 12.22
C TYR A 225 23.08 -0.83 10.73
N LEU A 226 22.60 -1.86 10.02
CA LEU A 226 22.13 -1.82 8.64
C LEU A 226 20.64 -2.20 8.68
N ILE A 227 19.80 -1.39 8.05
CA ILE A 227 18.38 -1.71 7.89
C ILE A 227 18.20 -2.50 6.59
N LEU A 228 17.49 -3.62 6.70
CA LEU A 228 17.07 -4.46 5.59
C LEU A 228 15.54 -4.40 5.47
N TYR A 229 15.06 -3.54 4.55
CA TYR A 229 13.64 -3.41 4.27
C TYR A 229 13.26 -4.22 3.03
N ALA A 230 12.71 -5.39 3.23
CA ALA A 230 12.24 -6.26 2.16
C ALA A 230 11.17 -7.24 2.65
N TYR A 231 10.28 -7.65 1.75
CA TYR A 231 9.36 -8.75 2.04
C TYR A 231 10.10 -10.09 2.16
N ALA A 232 9.56 -11.00 2.98
CA ALA A 232 10.10 -12.35 3.10
C ALA A 232 10.17 -13.05 1.73
N GLY A 233 11.29 -13.73 1.46
CA GLY A 233 11.51 -14.47 0.22
C GLY A 233 11.85 -13.61 -1.01
N ARG A 234 12.02 -12.29 -0.86
CA ARG A 234 12.47 -11.41 -1.96
C ARG A 234 13.99 -11.32 -2.10
N ILE A 235 14.72 -11.66 -1.05
CA ILE A 235 16.17 -11.67 -1.03
C ILE A 235 16.63 -13.11 -1.27
N SER A 236 17.45 -13.31 -2.28
CA SER A 236 18.07 -14.62 -2.60
C SER A 236 19.03 -15.07 -1.51
N ASN A 237 19.47 -16.34 -1.58
CA ASN A 237 20.43 -16.85 -0.62
C ASN A 237 21.78 -16.14 -0.74
N ASP A 238 22.25 -15.90 -1.97
CA ASP A 238 23.54 -15.25 -2.24
C ASP A 238 23.55 -13.80 -1.75
N GLU A 239 22.45 -13.06 -2.00
CA GLU A 239 22.30 -11.70 -1.49
C GLU A 239 22.30 -11.66 0.04
N ALA A 240 21.60 -12.58 0.69
CA ALA A 240 21.56 -12.64 2.15
C ALA A 240 22.94 -13.00 2.74
N ASP A 241 23.68 -13.91 2.10
CA ASP A 241 25.02 -14.29 2.53
C ASP A 241 26.02 -13.13 2.32
N TRP A 242 25.89 -12.38 1.22
CA TRP A 242 26.66 -11.15 0.99
C TRP A 242 26.35 -10.07 2.04
N ILE A 243 25.07 -9.82 2.35
CA ILE A 243 24.64 -8.86 3.38
C ILE A 243 25.23 -9.22 4.74
N ALA A 244 25.18 -10.50 5.14
CA ALA A 244 25.75 -10.99 6.38
C ALA A 244 27.27 -10.78 6.44
N ALA A 245 27.97 -11.11 5.37
CA ALA A 245 29.43 -10.91 5.26
C ALA A 245 29.83 -9.44 5.33
N TYR A 246 29.08 -8.57 4.61
CA TYR A 246 29.29 -7.12 4.65
C TYR A 246 29.07 -6.53 6.06
N ALA A 247 27.96 -6.89 6.70
CA ALA A 247 27.63 -6.44 8.05
C ALA A 247 28.72 -6.87 9.06
N LYS A 248 29.17 -8.13 8.98
CA LYS A 248 30.27 -8.63 9.80
C LYS A 248 31.56 -7.86 9.58
N LYS A 249 31.95 -7.60 8.32
CA LYS A 249 33.14 -6.82 7.96
C LYS A 249 33.11 -5.40 8.50
N LYS A 250 31.90 -4.78 8.55
CA LYS A 250 31.71 -3.39 9.01
C LYS A 250 31.33 -3.30 10.49
N ASN A 251 31.25 -4.42 11.21
CA ASN A 251 30.77 -4.48 12.59
C ASN A 251 29.39 -3.85 12.78
N LEU A 252 28.44 -4.23 11.88
CA LEU A 252 27.06 -3.76 11.90
C LEU A 252 26.13 -4.88 12.34
N LYS A 253 25.05 -4.53 13.03
CA LYS A 253 23.90 -5.40 13.22
C LYS A 253 22.95 -5.26 12.01
N VAL A 254 22.30 -6.36 11.62
CA VAL A 254 21.31 -6.35 10.54
C VAL A 254 19.91 -6.35 11.14
N TYR A 255 19.18 -5.26 10.97
CA TYR A 255 17.79 -5.12 11.42
C TYR A 255 16.84 -5.26 10.24
N ALA A 256 15.98 -6.27 10.29
CA ALA A 256 14.94 -6.47 9.28
C ALA A 256 13.65 -5.75 9.70
N ILE A 257 13.07 -4.98 8.77
CA ILE A 257 11.75 -4.35 8.92
C ILE A 257 10.86 -4.74 7.74
N GLY A 258 9.55 -4.74 7.93
CA GLY A 258 8.57 -5.08 6.89
C GLY A 258 8.43 -6.57 6.57
N GLY A 259 9.51 -7.35 6.69
CA GLY A 259 9.51 -8.79 6.49
C GLY A 259 10.67 -9.48 7.21
N ILE A 260 10.49 -10.75 7.58
CA ILE A 260 11.56 -11.54 8.19
C ILE A 260 12.63 -11.88 7.16
N GLN A 261 13.90 -11.84 7.60
CA GLN A 261 15.07 -12.15 6.77
C GLN A 261 16.01 -13.14 7.47
N LYS A 262 16.56 -14.10 6.71
CA LYS A 262 17.45 -15.14 7.28
C LYS A 262 18.77 -14.58 7.81
N CYS A 263 19.27 -13.49 7.20
CA CYS A 263 20.53 -12.84 7.55
C CYS A 263 20.40 -11.76 8.62
N ALA A 264 19.18 -11.50 9.13
CA ALA A 264 18.97 -10.46 10.12
C ALA A 264 19.31 -10.94 11.54
N ASP A 265 19.97 -10.08 12.31
CA ASP A 265 20.17 -10.27 13.75
C ASP A 265 18.87 -10.07 14.54
N ARG A 266 17.99 -9.18 14.06
CA ARG A 266 16.72 -8.82 14.66
C ARG A 266 15.65 -8.49 13.63
N PHE A 267 14.42 -8.93 13.87
CA PHE A 267 13.23 -8.33 13.26
C PHE A 267 12.71 -7.22 14.17
N VAL A 268 12.51 -6.01 13.62
CA VAL A 268 12.06 -4.84 14.38
C VAL A 268 10.60 -4.56 14.04
N ASP A 269 9.73 -4.62 15.05
CA ASP A 269 8.34 -4.17 15.02
C ASP A 269 8.33 -2.68 15.34
N CYS A 270 8.53 -1.84 14.34
CA CYS A 270 8.51 -0.39 14.48
C CYS A 270 7.20 0.22 13.97
N SER A 271 6.90 1.45 14.38
CA SER A 271 5.79 2.22 13.84
C SER A 271 6.13 2.74 12.43
N PRO A 272 5.11 3.14 11.62
CA PRO A 272 5.37 3.77 10.33
C PRO A 272 6.23 5.04 10.43
N PHE A 273 6.16 5.79 11.53
CA PHE A 273 6.98 6.98 11.75
C PHE A 273 8.41 6.68 12.20
N GLU A 274 8.66 5.51 12.79
CA GLU A 274 10.04 5.05 13.08
C GLU A 274 10.79 4.57 11.84
N VAL A 275 10.11 4.37 10.72
CA VAL A 275 10.73 4.00 9.43
C VAL A 275 11.32 5.22 8.73
N LEU A 276 10.84 6.41 9.03
CA LEU A 276 11.35 7.69 8.53
C LEU A 276 12.67 8.08 9.18
#